data_a412a1a14613e43c7e3183d966e3881b
#
_entry.id   a412a1a14613e43c7e3183d966e3881b
#
_cell.length_a   1.000
_cell.length_b   1.000
_cell.length_c   1.000
_cell.angle_alpha   90.00
_cell.angle_beta   90.00
_cell.angle_gamma   90.00
#
_symmetry.space_group_name_H-M   'P 1'
#
loop_
_entity.id
_entity.type
_entity.pdbx_description
1 polymer ?
#
loop_
_entity_poly.entity_id
_entity_poly.type
_entity_poly.pdbx_seq_one_letter_code
_entity_poly.pdbx_strand_id
1 'polypeptide(L)'
;MDSKTMNVMIIIVLTLVFILVPMIMKKVVWKKLLVQLNNEQYDEFYKTLDTGACKFSYQAFNREYMRLSGYLAQRNDAKIEEQFELLKNMRISNKQKASVATRGFYYYLEKGKIKKAEGMLSYGKSYIDEKTFKNMQIQFSILMKKEAKYIDDCKEILNGMWDGKSELDN
;
A
#
# COMPACT_ATOMS: atom_id res chain seq x y z
N MET A 1 0.58 -25.13 46.37
CA MET A 1 0.25 -25.15 44.92
C MET A 1 0.92 -26.38 44.37
N ASP A 2 0.18 -27.26 43.74
CA ASP A 2 0.72 -28.51 43.19
C ASP A 2 1.68 -28.19 42.03
N SER A 3 2.77 -28.96 41.93
CA SER A 3 3.80 -28.78 40.86
C SER A 3 3.18 -28.78 39.46
N LYS A 4 2.12 -29.54 39.23
CA LYS A 4 1.38 -29.57 37.97
C LYS A 4 0.67 -28.24 37.65
N THR A 5 0.02 -27.64 38.64
CA THR A 5 -0.67 -26.34 38.48
C THR A 5 0.32 -25.22 38.25
N MET A 6 1.49 -25.25 38.90
CA MET A 6 2.57 -24.28 38.66
C MET A 6 3.12 -24.38 37.26
N ASN A 7 3.37 -25.58 36.74
CA ASN A 7 3.85 -25.76 35.35
C ASN A 7 2.83 -25.28 34.32
N VAL A 8 1.54 -25.53 34.53
CA VAL A 8 0.48 -25.04 33.64
C VAL A 8 0.43 -23.50 33.61
N MET A 9 0.53 -22.87 34.80
CA MET A 9 0.57 -21.41 34.90
C MET A 9 1.78 -20.81 34.16
N ILE A 10 2.96 -21.40 34.30
CA ILE A 10 4.17 -20.95 33.58
C ILE A 10 3.98 -21.03 32.07
N ILE A 11 3.42 -22.12 31.56
CA ILE A 11 3.14 -22.30 30.15
C ILE A 11 2.15 -21.22 29.63
N ILE A 12 1.08 -20.94 30.39
CA ILE A 12 0.11 -19.90 30.04
C ILE A 12 0.78 -18.54 30.00
N VAL A 13 1.58 -18.16 30.98
CA VAL A 13 2.28 -16.88 31.04
C VAL A 13 3.27 -16.75 29.85
N LEU A 14 4.06 -17.78 29.59
CA LEU A 14 4.99 -17.78 28.44
C LEU A 14 4.25 -17.64 27.12
N THR A 15 3.13 -18.32 26.95
CA THR A 15 2.30 -18.22 25.75
C THR A 15 1.75 -16.80 25.57
N LEU A 16 1.23 -16.18 26.63
CA LEU A 16 0.75 -14.80 26.62
C LEU A 16 1.86 -13.81 26.27
N VAL A 17 3.04 -13.94 26.86
CA VAL A 17 4.20 -13.10 26.55
C VAL A 17 4.59 -13.25 25.07
N PHE A 18 4.62 -14.48 24.55
CA PHE A 18 4.98 -14.76 23.17
C PHE A 18 4.00 -14.13 22.15
N ILE A 19 2.73 -14.00 22.52
CA ILE A 19 1.70 -13.37 21.69
C ILE A 19 1.70 -11.84 21.85
N LEU A 20 1.77 -11.34 23.07
CA LEU A 20 1.61 -9.91 23.37
C LEU A 20 2.84 -9.08 22.95
N VAL A 21 4.05 -9.59 23.18
CA VAL A 21 5.29 -8.84 22.87
C VAL A 21 5.37 -8.45 21.40
N PRO A 22 5.17 -9.35 20.41
CA PRO A 22 5.18 -8.98 19.00
C PRO A 22 4.09 -7.96 18.63
N MET A 23 2.91 -8.07 19.23
CA MET A 23 1.81 -7.13 19.00
C MET A 23 2.14 -5.72 19.49
N ILE A 24 2.71 -5.63 20.70
CA ILE A 24 3.13 -4.33 21.27
C ILE A 24 4.28 -3.74 20.46
N MET A 25 5.30 -4.54 20.15
CA MET A 25 6.44 -4.09 19.31
C MET A 25 5.97 -3.54 17.97
N LYS A 26 5.05 -4.23 17.30
CA LYS A 26 4.49 -3.77 16.03
C LYS A 26 3.82 -2.40 16.15
N LYS A 27 3.02 -2.18 17.21
CA LYS A 27 2.36 -0.89 17.48
C LYS A 27 3.37 0.22 17.78
N VAL A 28 4.39 -0.06 18.58
CA VAL A 28 5.44 0.91 18.95
C VAL A 28 6.24 1.31 17.72
N VAL A 29 6.70 0.35 16.91
CA VAL A 29 7.43 0.61 15.66
C VAL A 29 6.57 1.40 14.70
N TRP A 30 5.29 1.04 14.52
CA TRP A 30 4.36 1.77 13.67
C TRP A 30 4.18 3.23 14.09
N LYS A 31 3.91 3.46 15.39
CA LYS A 31 3.76 4.81 15.93
C LYS A 31 5.02 5.65 15.70
N LYS A 32 6.20 5.06 15.93
CA LYS A 32 7.49 5.73 15.69
C LYS A 32 7.64 6.12 14.21
N LEU A 33 7.40 5.20 13.29
CA LEU A 33 7.46 5.46 11.85
C LEU A 33 6.50 6.56 11.41
N LEU A 34 5.26 6.56 11.90
CA LEU A 34 4.27 7.60 11.59
C LEU A 34 4.73 8.99 12.09
N VAL A 35 5.22 9.06 13.33
CA VAL A 35 5.72 10.33 13.91
C VAL A 35 6.90 10.85 13.09
N GLN A 36 7.84 9.99 12.74
CA GLN A 36 9.01 10.37 11.94
C GLN A 36 8.61 10.86 10.54
N LEU A 37 7.67 10.17 9.88
CA LEU A 37 7.17 10.56 8.56
C LEU A 37 6.41 11.90 8.61
N ASN A 38 5.55 12.09 9.61
CA ASN A 38 4.76 13.32 9.77
C ASN A 38 5.63 14.54 10.15
N ASN A 39 6.74 14.30 10.84
CA ASN A 39 7.70 15.36 11.22
C ASN A 39 8.81 15.53 10.17
N GLU A 40 8.69 14.91 9.00
CA GLU A 40 9.68 14.98 7.91
C GLU A 40 11.08 14.49 8.30
N GLN A 41 11.17 13.65 9.36
CA GLN A 41 12.42 13.05 9.85
C GLN A 41 12.77 11.81 9.00
N TYR A 42 13.04 12.03 7.71
CA TYR A 42 13.17 10.93 6.75
C TYR A 42 14.37 10.02 7.00
N ASP A 43 15.50 10.57 7.42
CA ASP A 43 16.70 9.78 7.71
C ASP A 43 16.45 8.81 8.89
N GLU A 44 15.82 9.30 9.95
CA GLU A 44 15.40 8.48 11.09
C GLU A 44 14.36 7.46 10.71
N PHE A 45 13.41 7.84 9.84
CA PHE A 45 12.40 6.93 9.30
C PHE A 45 13.05 5.75 8.57
N TYR A 46 14.00 6.01 7.66
CA TYR A 46 14.69 4.93 6.94
C TYR A 46 15.56 4.09 7.87
N LYS A 47 16.30 4.71 8.80
CA LYS A 47 17.03 3.97 9.83
C LYS A 47 16.12 3.07 10.65
N THR A 48 14.93 3.56 11.02
CA THR A 48 13.94 2.76 11.78
C THR A 48 13.43 1.56 10.99
N LEU A 49 13.19 1.70 9.66
CA LEU A 49 12.80 0.59 8.79
C LEU A 49 13.86 -0.54 8.75
N ASP A 50 15.13 -0.20 8.92
CA ASP A 50 16.24 -1.15 8.88
C ASP A 50 16.61 -1.78 10.23
N THR A 51 15.96 -1.33 11.33
CA THR A 51 16.19 -1.92 12.67
C THR A 51 15.72 -3.36 12.76
N GLY A 52 16.35 -4.14 13.64
CA GLY A 52 15.95 -5.50 13.97
C GLY A 52 14.49 -5.57 14.46
N ALA A 53 14.04 -4.60 15.25
CA ALA A 53 12.67 -4.50 15.73
C ALA A 53 11.67 -4.35 14.59
N CYS A 54 11.97 -3.51 13.59
CA CYS A 54 11.12 -3.36 12.42
C CYS A 54 11.15 -4.62 11.53
N LYS A 55 12.32 -5.22 11.33
CA LYS A 55 12.47 -6.47 10.57
C LYS A 55 11.71 -7.63 11.19
N PHE A 56 11.68 -7.70 12.52
CA PHE A 56 10.88 -8.69 13.24
C PHE A 56 9.37 -8.41 13.14
N SER A 57 8.97 -7.15 13.20
CA SER A 57 7.55 -6.75 13.23
C SER A 57 6.87 -6.75 11.86
N TYR A 58 7.62 -6.54 10.77
CA TYR A 58 7.10 -6.37 9.42
C TYR A 58 7.86 -7.19 8.40
N GLN A 59 7.10 -7.87 7.54
CA GLN A 59 7.65 -8.58 6.38
C GLN A 59 8.38 -7.61 5.43
N ALA A 60 9.32 -8.13 4.65
CA ALA A 60 10.15 -7.36 3.74
C ALA A 60 9.31 -6.44 2.82
N PHE A 61 8.25 -6.97 2.19
CA PHE A 61 7.36 -6.18 1.35
C PHE A 61 6.79 -4.97 2.09
N ASN A 62 6.28 -5.16 3.30
CA ASN A 62 5.66 -4.05 4.05
C ASN A 62 6.68 -2.95 4.37
N ARG A 63 7.92 -3.32 4.69
CA ARG A 63 8.99 -2.36 4.96
C ARG A 63 9.38 -1.59 3.70
N GLU A 64 9.53 -2.27 2.57
CA GLU A 64 9.85 -1.63 1.30
C GLU A 64 8.69 -0.76 0.78
N TYR A 65 7.45 -1.18 1.03
CA TYR A 65 6.27 -0.37 0.69
C TYR A 65 6.13 0.89 1.58
N MET A 66 6.53 0.80 2.85
CA MET A 66 6.66 1.97 3.74
C MET A 66 7.81 2.88 3.29
N ARG A 67 8.93 2.32 2.84
CA ARG A 67 10.06 3.08 2.26
C ARG A 67 9.62 3.89 1.04
N LEU A 68 8.84 3.29 0.16
CA LEU A 68 8.20 4.00 -0.95
C LEU A 68 7.35 5.18 -0.46
N SER A 69 6.61 5.03 0.65
CA SER A 69 5.83 6.13 1.23
C SER A 69 6.70 7.30 1.68
N GLY A 70 7.87 7.02 2.25
CA GLY A 70 8.85 8.04 2.59
C GLY A 70 9.38 8.78 1.37
N TYR A 71 9.76 8.06 0.31
CA TYR A 71 10.24 8.69 -0.92
C TYR A 71 9.16 9.53 -1.62
N LEU A 72 7.89 9.09 -1.58
CA LEU A 72 6.76 9.86 -2.09
C LEU A 72 6.55 11.16 -1.29
N ALA A 73 6.65 11.10 0.05
CA ALA A 73 6.55 12.28 0.90
C ALA A 73 7.70 13.27 0.63
N GLN A 74 8.91 12.77 0.41
CA GLN A 74 10.07 13.58 0.01
C GLN A 74 9.99 14.11 -1.43
N ARG A 75 9.08 13.61 -2.25
CA ARG A 75 9.00 13.88 -3.70
C ARG A 75 10.30 13.54 -4.43
N ASN A 76 11.02 12.51 -3.98
CA ASN A 76 12.28 12.06 -4.58
C ASN A 76 11.99 11.11 -5.75
N ASP A 77 11.75 11.68 -6.93
CA ASP A 77 11.32 10.94 -8.12
C ASP A 77 12.27 9.80 -8.49
N ALA A 78 13.59 10.00 -8.37
CA ALA A 78 14.58 8.96 -8.69
C ALA A 78 14.44 7.74 -7.74
N LYS A 79 14.34 8.00 -6.44
CA LYS A 79 14.17 6.93 -5.43
C LYS A 79 12.80 6.25 -5.52
N ILE A 80 11.76 7.00 -5.88
CA ILE A 80 10.42 6.44 -6.11
C ILE A 80 10.44 5.43 -7.26
N GLU A 81 11.09 5.78 -8.38
CA GLU A 81 11.18 4.91 -9.54
C GLU A 81 11.98 3.64 -9.25
N GLU A 82 13.15 3.79 -8.61
CA GLU A 82 13.97 2.67 -8.15
C GLU A 82 13.16 1.74 -7.23
N GLN A 83 12.39 2.31 -6.31
CA GLN A 83 11.60 1.55 -5.34
C GLN A 83 10.41 0.81 -5.99
N PHE A 84 9.77 1.38 -7.02
CA PHE A 84 8.75 0.67 -7.77
C PHE A 84 9.34 -0.53 -8.52
N GLU A 85 10.52 -0.40 -9.13
CA GLU A 85 11.17 -1.52 -9.79
C GLU A 85 11.57 -2.61 -8.80
N LEU A 86 12.09 -2.24 -7.63
CA LEU A 86 12.38 -3.19 -6.56
C LEU A 86 11.12 -3.96 -6.15
N LEU A 87 10.02 -3.25 -5.86
CA LEU A 87 8.76 -3.87 -5.42
C LEU A 87 8.15 -4.80 -6.47
N LYS A 88 8.22 -4.45 -7.77
CA LYS A 88 7.76 -5.30 -8.87
C LYS A 88 8.53 -6.62 -8.97
N ASN A 89 9.83 -6.58 -8.66
CA ASN A 89 10.72 -7.73 -8.74
C ASN A 89 10.70 -8.61 -7.48
N MET A 90 10.03 -8.17 -6.40
CA MET A 90 9.87 -8.98 -5.19
C MET A 90 8.92 -10.15 -5.40
N ARG A 91 9.21 -11.28 -4.75
CA ARG A 91 8.27 -12.41 -4.66
C ARG A 91 7.16 -12.10 -3.66
N ILE A 92 6.04 -11.56 -4.15
CA ILE A 92 4.92 -11.04 -3.37
C ILE A 92 3.59 -11.62 -3.84
N SER A 93 2.56 -11.50 -2.98
CA SER A 93 1.20 -11.98 -3.28
C SER A 93 0.52 -11.14 -4.37
N ASN A 94 -0.51 -11.70 -5.02
CA ASN A 94 -1.30 -10.99 -6.02
C ASN A 94 -1.91 -9.69 -5.48
N LYS A 95 -2.38 -9.70 -4.21
CA LYS A 95 -2.90 -8.50 -3.54
C LYS A 95 -1.83 -7.40 -3.39
N GLN A 96 -0.60 -7.80 -3.08
CA GLN A 96 0.53 -6.87 -2.98
C GLN A 96 0.94 -6.34 -4.36
N LYS A 97 0.94 -7.19 -5.39
CA LYS A 97 1.18 -6.76 -6.78
C LYS A 97 0.13 -5.75 -7.25
N ALA A 98 -1.15 -6.00 -6.95
CA ALA A 98 -2.23 -5.06 -7.22
C ALA A 98 -1.98 -3.69 -6.56
N SER A 99 -1.58 -3.70 -5.27
CA SER A 99 -1.28 -2.46 -4.54
C SER A 99 -0.10 -1.68 -5.15
N VAL A 100 0.96 -2.37 -5.56
CA VAL A 100 2.12 -1.75 -6.24
C VAL A 100 1.70 -1.17 -7.59
N ALA A 101 0.97 -1.94 -8.40
CA ALA A 101 0.50 -1.52 -9.72
C ALA A 101 -0.39 -0.28 -9.63
N THR A 102 -1.39 -0.31 -8.74
CA THR A 102 -2.33 0.80 -8.54
C THR A 102 -1.60 2.07 -8.08
N ARG A 103 -0.73 1.96 -7.08
CA ARG A 103 0.01 3.12 -6.57
C ARG A 103 0.98 3.69 -7.59
N GLY A 104 1.69 2.82 -8.32
CA GLY A 104 2.60 3.23 -9.39
C GLY A 104 1.86 3.86 -10.57
N PHE A 105 0.71 3.32 -10.95
CA PHE A 105 -0.14 3.89 -11.98
C PHE A 105 -0.52 5.33 -11.65
N TYR A 106 -1.10 5.60 -10.47
CA TYR A 106 -1.51 6.94 -10.09
C TYR A 106 -0.34 7.91 -9.95
N TYR A 107 0.79 7.47 -9.41
CA TYR A 107 2.00 8.28 -9.35
C TYR A 107 2.47 8.71 -10.75
N TYR A 108 2.56 7.77 -11.70
CA TYR A 108 3.01 8.10 -13.06
C TYR A 108 1.96 8.87 -13.85
N LEU A 109 0.66 8.67 -13.57
CA LEU A 109 -0.43 9.45 -14.12
C LEU A 109 -0.29 10.92 -13.71
N GLU A 110 -0.11 11.19 -12.40
CA GLU A 110 0.10 12.54 -11.86
C GLU A 110 1.33 13.22 -12.46
N LYS A 111 2.40 12.46 -12.68
CA LYS A 111 3.65 12.98 -13.29
C LYS A 111 3.60 13.12 -14.82
N GLY A 112 2.51 12.75 -15.46
CA GLY A 112 2.40 12.76 -16.94
C GLY A 112 3.32 11.76 -17.65
N LYS A 113 3.84 10.75 -16.95
CA LYS A 113 4.75 9.71 -17.49
C LYS A 113 3.96 8.59 -18.17
N ILE A 114 3.40 8.86 -19.35
CA ILE A 114 2.47 7.99 -20.08
C ILE A 114 2.96 6.53 -20.18
N LYS A 115 4.17 6.30 -20.69
CA LYS A 115 4.72 4.94 -20.88
C LYS A 115 4.85 4.18 -19.56
N LYS A 116 5.21 4.86 -18.47
CA LYS A 116 5.36 4.24 -17.16
C LYS A 116 4.00 3.94 -16.52
N ALA A 117 3.03 4.84 -16.66
CA ALA A 117 1.64 4.59 -16.23
C ALA A 117 1.04 3.40 -16.97
N GLU A 118 1.21 3.31 -18.30
CA GLU A 118 0.78 2.17 -19.12
C GLU A 118 1.47 0.86 -18.71
N GLY A 119 2.76 0.92 -18.38
CA GLY A 119 3.52 -0.22 -17.86
C GLY A 119 2.97 -0.73 -16.53
N MET A 120 2.57 0.18 -15.61
CA MET A 120 1.93 -0.20 -14.35
C MET A 120 0.52 -0.76 -14.54
N LEU A 121 -0.24 -0.21 -15.49
CA LEU A 121 -1.55 -0.71 -15.86
C LEU A 121 -1.43 -2.16 -16.42
N SER A 122 -0.49 -2.38 -17.33
CA SER A 122 -0.21 -3.72 -17.89
C SER A 122 0.23 -4.71 -16.82
N TYR A 123 1.14 -4.30 -15.92
CA TYR A 123 1.58 -5.12 -14.79
C TYR A 123 0.42 -5.49 -13.86
N GLY A 124 -0.51 -4.56 -13.61
CA GLY A 124 -1.65 -4.75 -12.72
C GLY A 124 -2.79 -5.59 -13.29
N LYS A 125 -2.87 -5.77 -14.62
CA LYS A 125 -4.02 -6.37 -15.33
C LYS A 125 -4.52 -7.69 -14.75
N SER A 126 -3.62 -8.58 -14.33
CA SER A 126 -3.98 -9.91 -13.80
C SER A 126 -4.19 -9.94 -12.28
N TYR A 127 -4.01 -8.81 -11.59
CA TYR A 127 -4.00 -8.76 -10.13
C TYR A 127 -5.02 -7.79 -9.54
N ILE A 128 -5.43 -6.78 -10.31
CA ILE A 128 -6.40 -5.75 -9.91
C ILE A 128 -7.80 -6.28 -10.25
N ASP A 129 -8.78 -6.03 -9.40
CA ASP A 129 -10.17 -6.36 -9.69
C ASP A 129 -10.68 -5.60 -10.92
N GLU A 130 -11.63 -6.21 -11.62
CA GLU A 130 -12.13 -5.74 -12.92
C GLU A 130 -12.66 -4.29 -12.85
N LYS A 131 -13.43 -3.95 -11.82
CA LYS A 131 -14.01 -2.62 -11.65
C LYS A 131 -12.93 -1.55 -11.47
N THR A 132 -11.97 -1.80 -10.58
CA THR A 132 -10.84 -0.88 -10.35
C THR A 132 -9.99 -0.77 -11.61
N PHE A 133 -9.71 -1.88 -12.29
CA PHE A 133 -8.93 -1.89 -13.51
C PHE A 133 -9.61 -1.11 -14.64
N LYS A 134 -10.92 -1.30 -14.84
CA LYS A 134 -11.71 -0.52 -15.83
C LYS A 134 -11.64 0.97 -15.52
N ASN A 135 -11.78 1.38 -14.27
CA ASN A 135 -11.67 2.79 -13.87
C ASN A 135 -10.27 3.37 -14.17
N MET A 136 -9.21 2.61 -13.91
CA MET A 136 -7.84 3.03 -14.25
C MET A 136 -7.66 3.19 -15.77
N GLN A 137 -8.23 2.29 -16.58
CA GLN A 137 -8.19 2.39 -18.05
C GLN A 137 -8.92 3.64 -18.56
N ILE A 138 -10.10 3.95 -17.99
CA ILE A 138 -10.87 5.15 -18.33
C ILE A 138 -10.04 6.41 -18.03
N GLN A 139 -9.48 6.50 -16.81
CA GLN A 139 -8.66 7.64 -16.41
C GLN A 139 -7.42 7.80 -17.30
N PHE A 140 -6.75 6.69 -17.62
CA PHE A 140 -5.59 6.69 -18.51
C PHE A 140 -5.95 7.20 -19.92
N SER A 141 -7.06 6.73 -20.49
CA SER A 141 -7.53 7.12 -21.82
C SER A 141 -7.86 8.61 -21.87
N ILE A 142 -8.61 9.11 -20.89
CA ILE A 142 -9.03 10.51 -20.85
C ILE A 142 -7.84 11.44 -20.58
N LEU A 143 -7.05 11.17 -19.54
CA LEU A 143 -6.04 12.11 -19.05
C LEU A 143 -4.74 12.06 -19.88
N MET A 144 -4.36 10.87 -20.37
CA MET A 144 -3.08 10.68 -21.03
C MET A 144 -3.19 10.63 -22.55
N LYS A 145 -4.20 9.95 -23.09
CA LYS A 145 -4.40 9.79 -24.52
C LYS A 145 -5.35 10.82 -25.11
N LYS A 146 -6.10 11.55 -24.27
CA LYS A 146 -7.16 12.50 -24.69
C LYS A 146 -8.19 11.84 -25.61
N GLU A 147 -8.44 10.55 -25.43
CA GLU A 147 -9.38 9.78 -26.22
C GLU A 147 -10.78 9.87 -25.62
N ALA A 148 -11.77 10.15 -26.49
CA ALA A 148 -13.19 10.16 -26.10
C ALA A 148 -13.82 8.74 -25.98
N LYS A 149 -13.04 7.69 -26.12
CA LYS A 149 -13.48 6.29 -26.22
C LYS A 149 -14.41 5.83 -25.09
N TYR A 150 -14.27 6.42 -23.90
CA TYR A 150 -15.01 6.03 -22.69
C TYR A 150 -16.03 7.07 -22.23
N ILE A 151 -16.46 7.99 -23.12
CA ILE A 151 -17.46 9.01 -22.78
C ILE A 151 -18.75 8.37 -22.31
N ASP A 152 -19.20 7.30 -22.95
CA ASP A 152 -20.45 6.64 -22.60
C ASP A 152 -20.33 5.87 -21.28
N ASP A 153 -19.19 5.21 -21.00
CA ASP A 153 -18.89 4.62 -19.69
C ASP A 153 -18.89 5.69 -18.56
N CYS A 154 -18.37 6.88 -18.83
CA CYS A 154 -18.38 7.98 -17.87
C CYS A 154 -19.80 8.50 -17.60
N LYS A 155 -20.63 8.59 -18.62
CA LYS A 155 -22.04 8.99 -18.49
C LYS A 155 -22.82 7.96 -17.66
N GLU A 156 -22.60 6.67 -17.92
CA GLU A 156 -23.23 5.58 -17.15
C GLU A 156 -22.85 5.64 -15.65
N ILE A 157 -21.55 5.88 -15.35
CA ILE A 157 -21.06 6.05 -13.97
C ILE A 157 -21.72 7.29 -13.32
N LEU A 158 -21.80 8.40 -14.03
CA LEU A 158 -22.42 9.64 -13.53
C LEU A 158 -23.90 9.45 -13.25
N ASN A 159 -24.64 8.79 -14.14
CA ASN A 159 -26.06 8.50 -13.98
C ASN A 159 -26.27 7.58 -12.77
N GLY A 160 -25.49 6.48 -12.63
CA GLY A 160 -25.58 5.60 -11.47
C GLY A 160 -25.24 6.28 -10.13
N MET A 161 -24.32 7.26 -10.14
CA MET A 161 -24.03 8.08 -8.94
C MET A 161 -25.15 9.07 -8.62
N TRP A 162 -25.87 9.56 -9.63
CA TRP A 162 -27.00 10.48 -9.48
C TRP A 162 -28.23 9.75 -8.95
N ASP A 163 -28.54 8.58 -9.51
CA ASP A 163 -29.67 7.75 -9.06
C ASP A 163 -29.50 7.28 -7.61
N GLY A 164 -28.28 7.00 -7.16
CA GLY A 164 -28.00 6.65 -5.77
C GLY A 164 -28.15 7.81 -4.77
N LYS A 165 -28.15 9.07 -5.22
CA LYS A 165 -28.43 10.23 -4.36
C LYS A 165 -29.92 10.50 -4.17
N SER A 166 -30.75 10.13 -5.13
CA SER A 166 -32.23 10.30 -5.03
C SER A 166 -32.84 9.33 -4.02
N GLU A 167 -32.20 8.23 -3.66
CA GLU A 167 -32.66 7.31 -2.62
C GLU A 167 -32.32 7.75 -1.19
N LEU A 168 -31.38 8.69 -1.03
CA LEU A 168 -30.95 9.19 0.28
C LEU A 168 -31.72 10.45 0.73
N ASP A 169 -32.48 11.07 -0.16
CA ASP A 169 -33.26 12.31 0.09
C ASP A 169 -34.77 12.06 0.29
N ASN A 170 -35.23 10.79 0.41
CA ASN A 170 -36.56 10.34 0.78
C ASN A 170 -36.55 9.58 2.11
#